data_70d83f6dca09adff9104a4dbff784836
#
_entry.id   70d83f6dca09adff9104a4dbff784836
#
_cell.length_a   1.000
_cell.length_b   1.000
_cell.length_c   1.000
_cell.angle_alpha   90.00
_cell.angle_beta   90.00
_cell.angle_gamma   90.00
#
_symmetry.space_group_name_H-M   'P 1'
#
loop_
_entity.id
_entity.type
_entity.pdbx_description
1 polymer ?
#
loop_
_entity_poly.entity_id
_entity_poly.type
_entity_poly.pdbx_seq_one_letter_code
_entity_poly.pdbx_strand_id
1 'polypeptide(L)'
;MNNNGLYIKEFEARGGNVSTSKLTFQKGCNVVLGKSDTGKTTLYSIIEFVLGKGSIDLTLPPEGDGYTDFLLEIHTYDERVYTLRRSINSMSVYVSPCLLSEYDGQHKETEYSCQGSSNISLSDFLLSISNVPTIYSKSSERKNPTKISYPAIRHLCMIDETRVAAKDKSPLVYNSVPNQQWVEKNLIAYLMTGVDAVSYTHLTL
;
A
#
# COMPACT_ATOMS: atom_id res chain seq x y z
N MET A 1 -10.36 -21.94 -5.49
CA MET A 1 -10.24 -20.47 -5.68
C MET A 1 -8.82 -20.10 -5.37
N ASN A 2 -8.15 -19.33 -6.22
CA ASN A 2 -6.79 -18.89 -5.90
C ASN A 2 -6.86 -17.94 -4.70
N ASN A 3 -6.22 -18.34 -3.59
CA ASN A 3 -6.17 -17.55 -2.36
C ASN A 3 -5.07 -16.48 -2.47
N ASN A 4 -5.16 -15.62 -3.49
CA ASN A 4 -4.18 -14.57 -3.74
C ASN A 4 -4.68 -13.25 -3.16
N GLY A 5 -3.77 -12.50 -2.55
CA GLY A 5 -4.07 -11.18 -2.01
C GLY A 5 -3.82 -11.06 -0.51
N LEU A 6 -3.95 -9.84 -0.04
CA LEU A 6 -3.88 -9.49 1.37
C LEU A 6 -5.00 -8.50 1.73
N TYR A 7 -5.29 -8.37 3.01
CA TYR A 7 -6.16 -7.33 3.55
C TYR A 7 -5.60 -6.81 4.87
N ILE A 8 -5.92 -5.55 5.17
CA ILE A 8 -5.58 -4.94 6.46
C ILE A 8 -6.62 -5.40 7.47
N LYS A 9 -6.16 -5.90 8.61
CA LYS A 9 -7.02 -6.36 9.70
C LYS A 9 -7.15 -5.32 10.80
N GLU A 10 -6.03 -4.70 11.18
CA GLU A 10 -5.98 -3.72 12.26
C GLU A 10 -4.93 -2.65 11.97
N PHE A 11 -5.21 -1.45 12.45
CA PHE A 11 -4.28 -0.31 12.48
C PHE A 11 -4.12 0.15 13.92
N GLU A 12 -2.89 0.46 14.31
CA GLU A 12 -2.57 1.16 15.56
C GLU A 12 -1.65 2.34 15.30
N ALA A 13 -1.89 3.43 16.04
CA ALA A 13 -0.94 4.51 16.21
C ALA A 13 -0.49 4.55 17.68
N ARG A 14 0.82 4.57 17.89
CA ARG A 14 1.47 4.57 19.21
C ARG A 14 2.36 5.79 19.37
N GLY A 15 2.48 6.27 20.62
CA GLY A 15 3.38 7.35 20.99
C GLY A 15 3.67 7.34 22.48
N GLY A 16 4.73 8.06 22.89
CA GLY A 16 5.20 8.02 24.28
C GLY A 16 4.24 8.62 25.31
N ASN A 17 3.51 9.68 24.91
CA ASN A 17 2.66 10.46 25.82
C ASN A 17 1.18 10.51 25.40
N VAL A 18 0.79 9.66 24.48
CA VAL A 18 -0.58 9.57 23.96
C VAL A 18 -1.11 8.15 24.10
N SER A 19 -2.42 8.03 24.33
CA SER A 19 -3.07 6.72 24.34
C SER A 19 -3.06 6.12 22.93
N THR A 20 -2.81 4.81 22.86
CA THR A 20 -2.85 4.06 21.60
C THR A 20 -4.21 4.23 20.93
N SER A 21 -4.19 4.64 19.66
CA SER A 21 -5.38 4.68 18.81
C SER A 21 -5.45 3.43 17.97
N LYS A 22 -6.62 2.80 17.89
CA LYS A 22 -6.85 1.55 17.17
C LYS A 22 -8.03 1.65 16.22
N LEU A 23 -7.91 0.98 15.08
CA LEU A 23 -9.00 0.81 14.13
C LEU A 23 -8.95 -0.60 13.53
N THR A 24 -10.08 -1.30 13.54
CA THR A 24 -10.19 -2.65 12.97
C THR A 24 -10.93 -2.61 11.64
N PHE A 25 -10.48 -3.47 10.72
CA PHE A 25 -11.08 -3.64 9.41
C PHE A 25 -11.59 -5.07 9.23
N GLN A 26 -12.51 -5.24 8.30
CA GLN A 26 -13.03 -6.54 7.92
C GLN A 26 -12.48 -6.95 6.55
N LYS A 27 -12.45 -8.22 6.28
CA LYS A 27 -12.15 -8.73 4.94
C LYS A 27 -13.20 -8.23 3.96
N GLY A 28 -12.75 -7.64 2.85
CA GLY A 28 -13.62 -7.06 1.83
C GLY A 28 -13.63 -5.53 1.83
N CYS A 29 -14.75 -4.93 1.51
CA CYS A 29 -14.88 -3.48 1.38
C CYS A 29 -15.08 -2.84 2.76
N ASN A 30 -14.25 -1.85 3.09
CA ASN A 30 -14.34 -1.03 4.29
C ASN A 30 -14.54 0.43 3.87
N VAL A 31 -15.49 1.11 4.49
CA VAL A 31 -15.79 2.51 4.24
C VAL A 31 -15.59 3.31 5.53
N VAL A 32 -14.70 4.30 5.49
CA VAL A 32 -14.46 5.20 6.62
C VAL A 32 -15.27 6.46 6.41
N LEU A 33 -16.27 6.67 7.24
CA LEU A 33 -17.16 7.81 7.20
C LEU A 33 -16.93 8.73 8.42
N GLY A 34 -17.14 10.01 8.23
CA GLY A 34 -17.02 11.00 9.31
C GLY A 34 -17.20 12.42 8.79
N LYS A 35 -17.42 13.37 9.68
CA LYS A 35 -17.49 14.80 9.36
C LYS A 35 -16.18 15.29 8.76
N SER A 36 -16.17 16.48 8.16
CA SER A 36 -14.92 17.14 7.76
C SER A 36 -13.99 17.28 8.98
N ASP A 37 -12.70 17.27 8.71
CA ASP A 37 -11.62 17.47 9.70
C ASP A 37 -11.58 16.45 10.88
N THR A 38 -12.08 15.24 10.64
CA THR A 38 -12.02 14.12 11.62
C THR A 38 -10.86 13.15 11.38
N GLY A 39 -9.82 13.55 10.65
CA GLY A 39 -8.61 12.75 10.45
C GLY A 39 -8.72 11.62 9.42
N LYS A 40 -9.81 11.52 8.62
CA LYS A 40 -9.96 10.46 7.59
C LYS A 40 -8.83 10.44 6.57
N THR A 41 -8.49 11.62 6.04
CA THR A 41 -7.39 11.77 5.07
C THR A 41 -6.04 11.47 5.70
N THR A 42 -5.87 11.86 6.97
CA THR A 42 -4.66 11.56 7.76
C THR A 42 -4.51 10.04 7.94
N LEU A 43 -5.58 9.35 8.35
CA LEU A 43 -5.58 7.88 8.47
C LEU A 43 -5.22 7.21 7.13
N TYR A 44 -5.85 7.63 6.04
CA TYR A 44 -5.54 7.13 4.71
C TYR A 44 -4.04 7.32 4.37
N SER A 45 -3.51 8.53 4.61
CA SER A 45 -2.11 8.85 4.34
C SER A 45 -1.14 8.05 5.21
N ILE A 46 -1.48 7.79 6.47
CA ILE A 46 -0.67 6.97 7.38
C ILE A 46 -0.66 5.51 6.92
N ILE A 47 -1.79 4.95 6.52
CA ILE A 47 -1.85 3.59 5.99
C ILE A 47 -1.00 3.48 4.72
N GLU A 48 -1.11 4.47 3.80
CA GLU A 48 -0.24 4.53 2.62
C GLU A 48 1.25 4.60 2.98
N PHE A 49 1.58 5.36 4.02
CA PHE A 49 2.94 5.49 4.51
C PHE A 49 3.48 4.16 5.02
N VAL A 50 2.77 3.44 5.87
CA VAL A 50 3.20 2.12 6.34
C VAL A 50 3.30 1.11 5.19
N LEU A 51 2.46 1.22 4.17
CA LEU A 51 2.50 0.39 2.96
C LEU A 51 3.55 0.85 1.93
N GLY A 52 4.49 1.72 2.32
CA GLY A 52 5.67 2.03 1.53
C GLY A 52 5.65 3.34 0.74
N LYS A 53 4.72 4.26 1.01
CA LYS A 53 4.82 5.63 0.47
C LYS A 53 6.08 6.31 1.03
N GLY A 54 6.86 6.96 0.17
CA GLY A 54 8.20 7.45 0.50
C GLY A 54 8.24 8.43 1.66
N SER A 55 7.33 9.41 1.70
CA SER A 55 7.21 10.39 2.78
C SER A 55 5.76 10.64 3.10
N ILE A 56 5.52 11.05 4.31
CA ILE A 56 4.24 11.56 4.74
C ILE A 56 4.44 13.00 5.22
N ASP A 57 3.70 13.91 4.62
CA ASP A 57 3.57 15.26 5.17
C ASP A 57 2.46 15.19 6.23
N LEU A 58 2.88 14.79 7.42
CA LEU A 58 2.01 14.76 8.59
C LEU A 58 2.01 16.15 9.24
N THR A 59 1.28 17.09 8.66
CA THR A 59 0.58 18.04 9.50
C THR A 59 -0.51 17.24 10.23
N LEU A 60 -0.09 16.49 11.25
CA LEU A 60 -1.06 15.82 12.12
C LEU A 60 -1.94 16.89 12.72
N PRO A 61 -3.28 16.72 12.71
CA PRO A 61 -4.13 17.58 13.52
C PRO A 61 -3.66 17.51 14.98
N PRO A 62 -3.92 18.51 15.81
CA PRO A 62 -3.48 18.54 17.20
C PRO A 62 -3.75 17.25 17.97
N GLU A 63 -4.82 16.54 17.62
CA GLU A 63 -5.17 15.24 18.20
C GLU A 63 -4.24 14.09 17.81
N GLY A 64 -3.47 14.27 16.74
CA GLY A 64 -2.45 13.30 16.27
C GLY A 64 -1.04 13.65 16.71
N ASP A 65 -0.85 14.76 17.39
CA ASP A 65 0.45 15.16 17.92
C ASP A 65 0.91 14.18 19.00
N GLY A 66 2.16 13.73 18.89
CA GLY A 66 2.73 12.76 19.82
C GLY A 66 2.72 11.30 19.36
N TYR A 67 2.06 10.94 18.26
CA TYR A 67 2.23 9.61 17.65
C TYR A 67 3.54 9.54 16.90
N THR A 68 4.30 8.48 17.15
CA THR A 68 5.62 8.26 16.55
C THR A 68 5.72 6.99 15.72
N ASP A 69 4.91 6.00 16.04
CA ASP A 69 4.94 4.69 15.41
C ASP A 69 3.55 4.28 14.94
N PHE A 70 3.52 3.78 13.72
CA PHE A 70 2.30 3.29 13.07
C PHE A 70 2.44 1.83 12.74
N LEU A 71 1.44 1.04 13.13
CA LEU A 71 1.44 -0.40 12.97
C LEU A 71 0.23 -0.82 12.13
N LEU A 72 0.44 -1.80 11.26
CA LEU A 72 -0.61 -2.45 10.48
C LEU A 72 -0.51 -3.96 10.67
N GLU A 73 -1.59 -4.59 11.08
CA GLU A 73 -1.77 -6.02 10.95
C GLU A 73 -2.35 -6.31 9.57
N ILE A 74 -1.64 -7.12 8.80
CA ILE A 74 -2.10 -7.60 7.50
C ILE A 74 -2.24 -9.12 7.52
N HIS A 75 -3.31 -9.60 6.91
CA HIS A 75 -3.57 -11.02 6.70
C HIS A 75 -3.54 -11.33 5.21
N THR A 76 -2.92 -12.43 4.84
CA THR A 76 -3.02 -12.95 3.48
C THR A 76 -4.22 -13.89 3.35
N TYR A 77 -4.68 -14.10 2.13
CA TYR A 77 -5.79 -15.02 1.87
C TYR A 77 -5.41 -16.50 2.08
N ASP A 78 -4.10 -16.80 2.19
CA ASP A 78 -3.56 -18.11 2.58
C ASP A 78 -3.22 -18.18 4.09
N GLU A 79 -3.86 -17.32 4.90
CA GLU A 79 -3.89 -17.33 6.37
C GLU A 79 -2.57 -16.98 7.07
N ARG A 80 -1.59 -16.41 6.37
CA ARG A 80 -0.39 -15.84 7.00
C ARG A 80 -0.71 -14.47 7.59
N VAL A 81 -0.09 -14.16 8.72
CA VAL A 81 -0.26 -12.88 9.43
C VAL A 81 1.07 -12.17 9.57
N TYR A 82 1.05 -10.86 9.38
CA TYR A 82 2.21 -10.00 9.54
C TYR A 82 1.83 -8.71 10.22
N THR A 83 2.64 -8.26 11.16
CA THR A 83 2.61 -6.91 11.71
C THR A 83 3.70 -6.08 11.06
N LEU A 84 3.31 -4.99 10.43
CA LEU A 84 4.18 -3.98 9.84
C LEU A 84 4.29 -2.82 10.81
N ARG A 85 5.50 -2.38 11.15
CA ARG A 85 5.75 -1.19 11.96
C ARG A 85 6.59 -0.18 11.19
N ARG A 86 6.17 1.06 11.20
CA ARG A 86 6.94 2.17 10.64
C ARG A 86 6.89 3.39 11.55
N SER A 87 8.07 3.89 11.93
CA SER A 87 8.21 5.14 12.66
C SER A 87 8.12 6.33 11.69
N ILE A 88 7.60 7.46 12.16
CA ILE A 88 7.28 8.65 11.35
C ILE A 88 8.46 9.16 10.51
N ASN A 89 9.68 9.05 11.01
CA ASN A 89 10.89 9.52 10.33
C ASN A 89 11.66 8.38 9.64
N SER A 90 11.11 7.17 9.58
CA SER A 90 11.80 6.01 9.02
C SER A 90 11.58 5.88 7.51
N MET A 91 12.64 5.52 6.79
CA MET A 91 12.58 5.11 5.39
C MET A 91 12.44 3.60 5.23
N SER A 92 12.37 2.89 6.35
CA SER A 92 12.20 1.43 6.42
C SER A 92 10.94 1.06 7.15
N VAL A 93 10.38 -0.10 6.82
CA VAL A 93 9.29 -0.77 7.53
C VAL A 93 9.84 -2.06 8.12
N TYR A 94 9.53 -2.28 9.37
CA TYR A 94 9.87 -3.50 10.10
C TYR A 94 8.68 -4.45 10.09
N VAL A 95 8.93 -5.70 9.71
CA VAL A 95 7.88 -6.71 9.54
C VAL A 95 8.14 -7.88 10.46
N SER A 96 7.14 -8.23 11.25
CA SER A 96 7.13 -9.40 12.14
C SER A 96 6.03 -10.38 11.75
N PRO A 97 6.29 -11.69 11.68
CA PRO A 97 5.27 -12.70 11.37
C PRO A 97 4.45 -13.06 12.61
N CYS A 98 3.72 -12.10 13.18
CA CYS A 98 2.88 -12.26 14.37
C CYS A 98 1.63 -11.39 14.28
N LEU A 99 0.66 -11.67 15.14
CA LEU A 99 -0.50 -10.81 15.36
C LEU A 99 -0.07 -9.49 16.01
N LEU A 100 -0.79 -8.40 15.73
CA LEU A 100 -0.53 -7.11 16.35
C LEU A 100 -0.74 -7.14 17.87
N SER A 101 -1.67 -7.98 18.35
CA SER A 101 -1.91 -8.19 19.78
C SER A 101 -0.75 -8.90 20.51
N GLU A 102 0.06 -9.63 19.78
CA GLU A 102 1.24 -10.34 20.30
C GLU A 102 2.52 -9.51 20.14
N TYR A 103 2.47 -8.47 19.34
CA TYR A 103 3.63 -7.66 19.02
C TYR A 103 4.06 -6.78 20.20
N ASP A 104 5.19 -7.12 20.81
CA ASP A 104 5.79 -6.43 21.98
C ASP A 104 7.05 -5.61 21.63
N GLY A 105 7.44 -5.56 20.36
CA GLY A 105 8.67 -4.91 19.89
C GLY A 105 9.95 -5.72 20.11
N GLN A 106 9.85 -6.94 20.67
CA GLN A 106 10.97 -7.88 20.87
C GLN A 106 10.94 -9.04 19.87
N HIS A 107 9.88 -9.17 19.11
CA HIS A 107 9.75 -10.16 18.04
C HIS A 107 10.83 -9.95 16.98
N LYS A 108 11.25 -11.05 16.35
CA LYS A 108 12.18 -10.99 15.22
C LYS A 108 11.56 -10.15 14.11
N GLU A 109 12.13 -8.98 13.87
CA GLU A 109 11.75 -8.09 12.78
C GLU A 109 12.67 -8.28 11.57
N THR A 110 12.11 -8.20 10.40
CA THR A 110 12.85 -8.06 9.14
C THR A 110 12.67 -6.64 8.64
N GLU A 111 13.76 -5.95 8.38
CA GLU A 111 13.75 -4.59 7.84
C GLU A 111 13.57 -4.61 6.31
N TYR A 112 12.61 -3.84 5.82
CA TYR A 112 12.34 -3.65 4.40
C TYR A 112 12.44 -2.18 4.04
N SER A 113 13.16 -1.87 2.96
CA SER A 113 13.27 -0.51 2.45
C SER A 113 12.01 -0.10 1.68
N CYS A 114 11.56 1.14 1.90
CA CYS A 114 10.53 1.78 1.08
C CYS A 114 11.08 2.38 -0.21
N GLN A 115 12.41 2.43 -0.38
CA GLN A 115 13.07 2.92 -1.58
C GLN A 115 13.42 1.76 -2.51
N GLY A 116 13.09 1.89 -3.80
CA GLY A 116 13.15 0.81 -4.80
C GLY A 116 14.55 0.32 -5.21
N SER A 117 15.62 0.79 -4.57
CA SER A 117 17.02 0.45 -4.92
C SER A 117 17.70 -0.54 -3.98
N SER A 118 17.03 -0.99 -2.94
CA SER A 118 17.62 -1.95 -1.98
C SER A 118 17.25 -3.39 -2.32
N ASN A 119 18.14 -4.33 -1.95
CA ASN A 119 17.94 -5.77 -2.18
C ASN A 119 16.74 -6.36 -1.43
N ILE A 120 16.18 -5.63 -0.46
CA ILE A 120 15.04 -6.07 0.36
C ILE A 120 13.97 -4.97 0.30
N SER A 121 13.20 -4.96 -0.78
CA SER A 121 12.14 -3.99 -1.01
C SER A 121 10.85 -4.41 -0.33
N LEU A 122 10.20 -3.48 0.41
CA LEU A 122 8.86 -3.68 0.95
C LEU A 122 7.84 -3.98 -0.15
N SER A 123 7.96 -3.30 -1.30
CA SER A 123 7.08 -3.53 -2.44
C SER A 123 7.15 -4.98 -2.93
N ASP A 124 8.35 -5.53 -3.05
CA ASP A 124 8.53 -6.91 -3.50
C ASP A 124 8.03 -7.93 -2.46
N PHE A 125 8.23 -7.63 -1.19
CA PHE A 125 7.66 -8.44 -0.11
C PHE A 125 6.13 -8.48 -0.19
N LEU A 126 5.47 -7.31 -0.25
CA LEU A 126 4.00 -7.23 -0.30
C LEU A 126 3.41 -7.91 -1.54
N LEU A 127 4.03 -7.76 -2.71
CA LEU A 127 3.63 -8.47 -3.93
C LEU A 127 3.80 -9.97 -3.79
N SER A 128 4.92 -10.42 -3.21
CA SER A 128 5.22 -11.83 -3.00
C SER A 128 4.20 -12.49 -2.08
N ILE A 129 3.92 -11.90 -0.92
CA ILE A 129 2.94 -12.49 0.03
C ILE A 129 1.50 -12.43 -0.49
N SER A 130 1.22 -11.52 -1.42
CA SER A 130 -0.08 -11.44 -2.10
C SER A 130 -0.22 -12.43 -3.25
N ASN A 131 0.83 -13.20 -3.57
CA ASN A 131 0.91 -14.06 -4.74
C ASN A 131 0.63 -13.30 -6.06
N VAL A 132 1.01 -12.01 -6.12
CA VAL A 132 0.92 -11.21 -7.34
C VAL A 132 2.19 -11.45 -8.15
N PRO A 133 2.07 -11.91 -9.41
CA PRO A 133 3.23 -12.11 -10.26
C PRO A 133 3.93 -10.77 -10.57
N THR A 134 5.17 -10.85 -11.02
CA THR A 134 5.87 -9.67 -11.51
C THR A 134 5.21 -9.17 -12.79
N ILE A 135 4.71 -7.94 -12.75
CA ILE A 135 4.03 -7.27 -13.86
C ILE A 135 4.93 -6.14 -14.36
N TYR A 136 5.01 -5.97 -15.66
CA TYR A 136 5.77 -4.89 -16.27
C TYR A 136 4.87 -3.89 -16.97
N SER A 137 5.20 -2.61 -16.82
CA SER A 137 4.60 -1.50 -17.54
C SER A 137 5.59 -0.96 -18.56
N LYS A 138 5.11 -0.59 -19.73
CA LYS A 138 5.90 0.01 -20.80
C LYS A 138 5.18 1.24 -21.33
N SER A 139 5.82 2.40 -21.26
CA SER A 139 5.22 3.68 -21.66
C SER A 139 5.33 3.97 -23.16
N SER A 140 6.24 3.29 -23.88
CA SER A 140 6.38 3.31 -25.32
C SER A 140 7.25 2.14 -25.77
N GLU A 141 7.19 1.79 -27.06
CA GLU A 141 8.01 0.70 -27.63
C GLU A 141 9.52 0.93 -27.47
N ARG A 142 9.95 2.19 -27.41
CA ARG A 142 11.36 2.58 -27.31
C ARG A 142 11.90 2.62 -25.88
N LYS A 143 11.06 2.47 -24.86
CA LYS A 143 11.47 2.49 -23.44
C LYS A 143 11.58 1.11 -22.86
N ASN A 144 12.54 0.93 -21.97
CA ASN A 144 12.66 -0.29 -21.20
C ASN A 144 11.43 -0.51 -20.32
N PRO A 145 10.95 -1.75 -20.20
CA PRO A 145 9.88 -2.09 -19.28
C PRO A 145 10.26 -1.75 -17.84
N THR A 146 9.32 -1.24 -17.09
CA THR A 146 9.48 -0.94 -15.66
C THR A 146 8.58 -1.88 -14.86
N LYS A 147 9.15 -2.52 -13.85
CA LYS A 147 8.39 -3.37 -12.92
C LYS A 147 7.34 -2.54 -12.19
N ILE A 148 6.11 -3.03 -12.15
CA ILE A 148 5.04 -2.41 -11.39
C ILE A 148 5.29 -2.69 -9.90
N SER A 149 5.30 -1.63 -9.10
CA SER A 149 5.50 -1.69 -7.65
C SER A 149 4.16 -1.81 -6.91
N TYR A 150 4.20 -2.27 -5.64
CA TYR A 150 3.01 -2.35 -4.80
C TYR A 150 2.27 -0.99 -4.65
N PRO A 151 2.94 0.16 -4.47
CA PRO A 151 2.26 1.45 -4.47
C PRO A 151 1.43 1.75 -5.72
N ALA A 152 1.81 1.22 -6.87
CA ALA A 152 1.04 1.38 -8.11
C ALA A 152 -0.24 0.52 -8.12
N ILE A 153 -0.24 -0.62 -7.44
CA ILE A 153 -1.42 -1.52 -7.33
C ILE A 153 -2.37 -1.05 -6.23
N ARG A 154 -1.82 -0.52 -5.15
CA ARG A 154 -2.56 -0.11 -3.95
C ARG A 154 -3.76 0.79 -4.26
N HIS A 155 -3.64 1.71 -5.21
CA HIS A 155 -4.72 2.64 -5.56
C HIS A 155 -5.98 1.96 -6.11
N LEU A 156 -5.91 0.68 -6.49
CA LEU A 156 -7.08 -0.10 -6.87
C LEU A 156 -7.89 -0.57 -5.65
N CYS A 157 -7.23 -0.63 -4.49
CA CYS A 157 -7.81 -1.16 -3.26
C CYS A 157 -8.06 -0.05 -2.22
N MET A 158 -7.33 1.07 -2.31
CA MET A 158 -7.43 2.21 -1.40
C MET A 158 -7.75 3.47 -2.22
N ILE A 159 -8.94 4.00 -2.02
CA ILE A 159 -9.45 5.15 -2.78
C ILE A 159 -9.84 6.25 -1.79
N ASP A 160 -9.28 7.45 -1.97
CA ASP A 160 -9.64 8.63 -1.20
C ASP A 160 -10.85 9.36 -1.77
N GLU A 161 -11.41 10.27 -0.97
CA GLU A 161 -12.58 11.07 -1.35
C GLU A 161 -12.33 11.91 -2.62
N THR A 162 -11.14 12.47 -2.78
CA THR A 162 -10.78 13.30 -3.94
C THR A 162 -10.85 12.49 -5.22
N ARG A 163 -10.40 11.25 -5.17
CA ARG A 163 -10.39 10.33 -6.31
C ARG A 163 -11.81 9.87 -6.68
N VAL A 164 -12.65 9.63 -5.69
CA VAL A 164 -14.07 9.24 -5.90
C VAL A 164 -14.89 10.42 -6.42
N ALA A 165 -14.66 11.62 -5.88
CA ALA A 165 -15.43 12.83 -6.23
C ALA A 165 -15.02 13.49 -7.55
N ALA A 166 -13.91 13.06 -8.16
CA ALA A 166 -13.43 13.65 -9.41
C ALA A 166 -14.39 13.36 -10.58
N LYS A 167 -15.03 14.39 -11.10
CA LYS A 167 -16.01 14.28 -12.19
C LYS A 167 -15.40 13.98 -13.55
N ASP A 168 -14.18 14.47 -13.77
CA ASP A 168 -13.52 14.46 -15.09
C ASP A 168 -12.48 13.33 -15.23
N LYS A 169 -12.34 12.47 -14.25
CA LYS A 169 -11.33 11.41 -14.22
C LYS A 169 -11.92 10.09 -13.73
N SER A 170 -11.45 9.00 -14.32
CA SER A 170 -11.77 7.68 -13.81
C SER A 170 -11.08 7.45 -12.47
N PRO A 171 -11.75 6.91 -11.44
CA PRO A 171 -11.08 6.53 -10.19
C PRO A 171 -10.00 5.47 -10.40
N LEU A 172 -10.05 4.69 -11.47
CA LEU A 172 -9.06 3.67 -11.82
C LEU A 172 -7.86 4.23 -12.58
N VAL A 173 -8.05 5.31 -13.38
CA VAL A 173 -6.98 6.00 -14.12
C VAL A 173 -7.06 7.48 -13.76
N TYR A 174 -6.50 7.82 -12.63
CA TYR A 174 -6.66 9.16 -12.04
C TYR A 174 -5.45 10.08 -12.25
N ASN A 175 -4.24 9.50 -12.32
CA ASN A 175 -3.02 10.27 -12.40
C ASN A 175 -2.97 11.18 -13.64
N SER A 176 -2.57 12.44 -13.44
CA SER A 176 -2.33 13.39 -14.53
C SER A 176 -0.89 13.31 -15.07
N VAL A 177 0.02 12.67 -14.32
CA VAL A 177 1.42 12.48 -14.77
C VAL A 177 1.46 11.34 -15.79
N PRO A 178 1.93 11.61 -17.04
CA PRO A 178 1.85 10.64 -18.13
C PRO A 178 2.45 9.27 -17.81
N ASN A 179 3.63 9.22 -17.19
CA ASN A 179 4.27 7.96 -16.82
C ASN A 179 3.44 7.14 -15.81
N GLN A 180 2.84 7.79 -14.82
CA GLN A 180 1.99 7.12 -13.83
C GLN A 180 0.66 6.67 -14.45
N GLN A 181 0.11 7.47 -15.35
CA GLN A 181 -1.10 7.11 -16.09
C GLN A 181 -0.90 5.86 -16.95
N TRP A 182 0.28 5.71 -17.57
CA TRP A 182 0.62 4.50 -18.31
C TRP A 182 0.70 3.26 -17.40
N VAL A 183 1.26 3.40 -16.21
CA VAL A 183 1.31 2.31 -15.22
C VAL A 183 -0.10 1.87 -14.84
N GLU A 184 -0.99 2.82 -14.53
CA GLU A 184 -2.39 2.53 -14.18
C GLU A 184 -3.13 1.83 -15.34
N LYS A 185 -2.99 2.31 -16.57
CA LYS A 185 -3.60 1.70 -17.77
C LYS A 185 -3.10 0.28 -18.02
N ASN A 186 -1.77 0.07 -17.96
CA ASN A 186 -1.18 -1.24 -18.17
C ASN A 186 -1.59 -2.23 -17.08
N LEU A 187 -1.72 -1.77 -15.83
CA LEU A 187 -2.20 -2.59 -14.74
C LEU A 187 -3.66 -3.03 -14.95
N ILE A 188 -4.53 -2.12 -15.37
CA ILE A 188 -5.92 -2.47 -15.69
C ILE A 188 -5.99 -3.44 -16.87
N ALA A 189 -5.21 -3.19 -17.93
CA ALA A 189 -5.13 -4.11 -19.07
C ALA A 189 -4.68 -5.51 -18.62
N TYR A 190 -3.66 -5.59 -17.76
CA TYR A 190 -3.22 -6.86 -17.18
C TYR A 190 -4.33 -7.56 -16.38
N LEU A 191 -5.05 -6.83 -15.52
CA LEU A 191 -6.14 -7.40 -14.73
C LEU A 191 -7.29 -7.94 -15.59
N MET A 192 -7.52 -7.34 -16.75
CA MET A 192 -8.58 -7.76 -17.68
C MET A 192 -8.15 -8.93 -18.60
N THR A 193 -6.88 -8.99 -18.95
CA THR A 193 -6.39 -9.91 -20.00
C THR A 193 -5.45 -11.00 -19.48
N GLY A 194 -4.86 -10.81 -18.30
CA GLY A 194 -3.78 -11.66 -17.76
C GLY A 194 -2.43 -11.49 -18.47
N VAL A 195 -2.31 -10.53 -19.43
CA VAL A 195 -1.12 -10.32 -20.24
C VAL A 195 -0.52 -8.96 -19.93
N ASP A 196 0.76 -8.93 -19.58
CA ASP A 196 1.48 -7.68 -19.30
C ASP A 196 2.04 -7.04 -20.60
N ALA A 197 2.52 -5.80 -20.46
CA ALA A 197 2.99 -5.01 -21.61
C ALA A 197 4.22 -5.60 -22.31
N VAL A 198 4.95 -6.53 -21.68
CA VAL A 198 6.11 -7.22 -22.27
C VAL A 198 5.65 -8.45 -23.05
N SER A 199 4.76 -9.23 -22.47
CA SER A 199 4.23 -10.44 -23.10
C SER A 199 3.42 -10.12 -24.35
N TYR A 200 2.72 -8.97 -24.38
CA TYR A 200 1.95 -8.53 -25.54
C TYR A 200 2.82 -8.27 -26.79
N THR A 201 4.06 -7.77 -26.62
CA THR A 201 4.97 -7.53 -27.74
C THR A 201 5.54 -8.81 -28.35
N HIS A 202 5.50 -9.94 -27.65
CA HIS A 202 5.93 -11.24 -28.16
C HIS A 202 4.84 -12.01 -28.90
N LEU A 203 3.57 -11.63 -28.74
CA LEU A 203 2.44 -12.27 -29.42
C LEU A 203 2.12 -11.64 -30.79
N THR A 204 2.73 -10.52 -31.12
CA THR A 204 2.51 -9.77 -32.38
C THR A 204 3.64 -9.94 -33.41
N LEU A 205 4.57 -10.86 -33.21
CA LEU A 205 5.60 -11.31 -34.15
C LEU A 205 5.28 -12.75 -34.55
#